data_a325775193758c79949a35fb749138e9
#
_entry.id   a325775193758c79949a35fb749138e9
#
_cell.length_a   1.000
_cell.length_b   1.000
_cell.length_c   1.000
_cell.angle_alpha   90.00
_cell.angle_beta   90.00
_cell.angle_gamma   90.00
#
_symmetry.space_group_name_H-M   'P 1'
#
loop_
_entity.id
_entity.type
_entity.pdbx_description
1 polymer ?
#
loop_
_entity_poly.entity_id
_entity_poly.type
_entity_poly.pdbx_seq_one_letter_code
_entity_poly.pdbx_strand_id
1 'polypeptide(L)'
;LVGSLTPIKVAVLSGPLLGDRFTPMQWLGFLLGTGRVALVAGVNFLTLDTGPGILWAFISISCMVAGTLVFSRFAKGVPAAHANAAQLLVGAMFCGIAMLLFEDVFVVWNTATVGALLYAIFAVSLGSMGLYLYMLNSGTAGKVAANFYLTPGLTAIFGFFLLGETLPPLALAGFAVASVGIWLVQGRRTADSR
;
A
#
# COMPACT_ATOMS: atom_id res chain seq x y z
N LEU A 1 -2.79 -3.28 9.79
CA LEU A 1 -4.19 -3.72 9.68
C LEU A 1 -5.02 -2.79 8.80
N VAL A 2 -5.10 -1.48 9.12
CA VAL A 2 -5.89 -0.52 8.34
C VAL A 2 -5.37 -0.42 6.89
N GLY A 3 -4.05 -0.53 6.66
CA GLY A 3 -3.41 -0.49 5.33
C GLY A 3 -3.87 -1.57 4.35
N SER A 4 -4.25 -2.72 4.84
CA SER A 4 -4.74 -3.83 4.00
C SER A 4 -6.17 -3.65 3.47
N LEU A 5 -6.88 -2.62 3.92
CA LEU A 5 -8.13 -2.18 3.29
C LEU A 5 -7.90 -1.38 2.00
N THR A 6 -6.66 -0.95 1.73
CA THR A 6 -6.32 -0.16 0.53
C THR A 6 -6.78 -0.82 -0.77
N PRO A 7 -6.48 -2.11 -1.04
CA PRO A 7 -6.85 -2.72 -2.32
C PRO A 7 -8.36 -2.77 -2.56
N ILE A 8 -9.15 -3.09 -1.54
CA ILE A 8 -10.61 -3.14 -1.71
C ILE A 8 -11.20 -1.74 -1.87
N LYS A 9 -10.69 -0.73 -1.15
CA LYS A 9 -11.10 0.67 -1.34
C LYS A 9 -10.77 1.16 -2.75
N VAL A 10 -9.57 0.86 -3.26
CA VAL A 10 -9.19 1.21 -4.63
C VAL A 10 -10.09 0.50 -5.63
N ALA A 11 -10.35 -0.81 -5.47
CA ALA A 11 -11.20 -1.57 -6.37
C ALA A 11 -12.64 -1.05 -6.41
N VAL A 12 -13.23 -0.74 -5.25
CA VAL A 12 -14.60 -0.19 -5.16
C VAL A 12 -14.71 1.18 -5.83
N LEU A 13 -13.72 2.05 -5.61
CA LEU A 13 -13.77 3.42 -6.11
C LEU A 13 -13.27 3.55 -7.56
N SER A 14 -12.42 2.64 -8.04
CA SER A 14 -11.94 2.66 -9.42
C SER A 14 -13.06 2.31 -10.43
N GLY A 15 -14.06 1.52 -10.03
CA GLY A 15 -15.24 1.27 -10.87
C GLY A 15 -15.93 2.57 -11.33
N PRO A 16 -16.53 3.35 -10.43
CA PRO A 16 -17.23 4.57 -10.80
C PRO A 16 -16.32 5.71 -11.30
N LEU A 17 -15.06 5.78 -10.84
CA LEU A 17 -14.16 6.89 -11.17
C LEU A 17 -13.31 6.67 -12.41
N LEU A 18 -12.89 5.43 -12.67
CA LEU A 18 -11.97 5.06 -13.75
C LEU A 18 -12.64 4.18 -14.80
N GLY A 19 -13.86 3.68 -14.55
CA GLY A 19 -14.54 2.72 -15.41
C GLY A 19 -13.95 1.31 -15.34
N ASP A 20 -13.14 1.00 -14.35
CA ASP A 20 -12.56 -0.33 -14.16
C ASP A 20 -13.67 -1.35 -13.87
N ARG A 21 -13.65 -2.46 -14.60
CA ARG A 21 -14.59 -3.56 -14.40
C ARG A 21 -13.85 -4.77 -13.85
N PHE A 22 -14.28 -5.24 -12.71
CA PHE A 22 -13.72 -6.44 -12.07
C PHE A 22 -14.68 -7.61 -12.22
N THR A 23 -14.14 -8.78 -12.55
CA THR A 23 -14.91 -10.02 -12.62
C THR A 23 -15.30 -10.48 -11.22
N PRO A 24 -16.36 -11.32 -11.06
CA PRO A 24 -16.71 -11.89 -9.76
C PRO A 24 -15.54 -12.63 -9.10
N MET A 25 -14.68 -13.27 -9.89
CA MET A 25 -13.50 -13.97 -9.41
C MET A 25 -12.47 -13.01 -8.82
N GLN A 26 -12.31 -11.81 -9.40
CA GLN A 26 -11.44 -10.75 -8.87
C GLN A 26 -12.00 -10.17 -7.58
N TRP A 27 -13.31 -10.00 -7.48
CA TRP A 27 -13.98 -9.61 -6.24
C TRP A 27 -13.78 -10.64 -5.13
N LEU A 28 -13.87 -11.93 -5.46
CA LEU A 28 -13.54 -12.99 -4.51
C LEU A 28 -12.07 -12.86 -4.02
N GLY A 29 -11.13 -12.57 -4.93
CA GLY A 29 -9.73 -12.31 -4.57
C GLY A 29 -9.55 -11.13 -3.62
N PHE A 30 -10.24 -10.00 -3.85
CA PHE A 30 -10.22 -8.84 -2.95
C PHE A 30 -10.82 -9.17 -1.58
N LEU A 31 -11.92 -9.91 -1.54
CA LEU A 31 -12.57 -10.35 -0.29
C LEU A 31 -11.69 -11.30 0.51
N LEU A 32 -11.06 -12.28 -0.14
CA LEU A 32 -10.12 -13.21 0.52
C LEU A 32 -8.92 -12.46 1.08
N GLY A 33 -8.31 -11.55 0.30
CA GLY A 33 -7.20 -10.72 0.75
C GLY A 33 -7.55 -9.84 1.95
N THR A 34 -8.73 -9.24 1.95
CA THR A 34 -9.21 -8.41 3.08
C THR A 34 -9.65 -9.26 4.28
N GLY A 35 -10.35 -10.37 4.03
CA GLY A 35 -10.85 -11.28 5.07
C GLY A 35 -9.74 -11.89 5.92
N ARG A 36 -8.58 -12.21 5.31
CA ARG A 36 -7.38 -12.60 6.03
C ARG A 36 -6.99 -11.60 7.11
N VAL A 37 -7.05 -10.32 6.77
CA VAL A 37 -6.65 -9.26 7.69
C VAL A 37 -7.65 -9.14 8.84
N ALA A 38 -8.93 -9.31 8.55
CA ALA A 38 -9.95 -9.36 9.58
C ALA A 38 -9.73 -10.55 10.54
N LEU A 39 -9.30 -11.72 10.01
CA LEU A 39 -8.97 -12.89 10.84
C LEU A 39 -7.75 -12.64 11.74
N VAL A 40 -6.68 -12.09 11.20
CA VAL A 40 -5.47 -11.76 11.99
C VAL A 40 -5.73 -10.60 12.96
N ALA A 41 -6.56 -9.63 12.55
CA ALA A 41 -6.95 -8.50 13.38
C ALA A 41 -7.94 -8.90 14.47
N GLY A 42 -8.87 -9.79 14.17
CA GLY A 42 -9.93 -10.20 15.10
C GLY A 42 -9.39 -10.75 16.42
N VAL A 43 -8.21 -11.37 16.39
CA VAL A 43 -7.52 -11.84 17.61
C VAL A 43 -6.97 -10.67 18.43
N ASN A 44 -6.64 -9.55 17.81
CA ASN A 44 -6.02 -8.39 18.46
C ASN A 44 -6.97 -7.17 18.59
N PHE A 45 -8.19 -7.22 18.03
CA PHE A 45 -9.15 -6.11 18.09
C PHE A 45 -9.57 -5.78 19.54
N LEU A 46 -9.57 -6.78 20.41
CA LEU A 46 -9.92 -6.62 21.84
C LEU A 46 -8.80 -5.94 22.67
N THR A 47 -7.58 -5.87 22.11
CA THR A 47 -6.42 -5.26 22.76
C THR A 47 -5.94 -3.98 22.08
N LEU A 48 -6.59 -3.57 20.96
CA LEU A 48 -6.27 -2.32 20.30
C LEU A 48 -6.78 -1.15 21.14
N ASP A 49 -5.83 -0.37 21.63
CA ASP A 49 -6.11 0.97 22.12
C ASP A 49 -6.74 1.77 20.97
N THR A 50 -8.06 1.99 21.04
CA THR A 50 -8.87 2.67 20.03
C THR A 50 -8.65 4.19 20.06
N GLY A 51 -7.43 4.62 20.32
CA GLY A 51 -7.04 6.01 20.40
C GLY A 51 -7.12 6.76 19.03
N PRO A 52 -6.85 8.05 19.04
CA PRO A 52 -6.90 8.91 17.84
C PRO A 52 -6.01 8.43 16.69
N GLY A 53 -5.04 7.53 16.95
CA GLY A 53 -4.17 6.93 15.94
C GLY A 53 -4.91 6.15 14.85
N ILE A 54 -6.02 5.48 15.18
CA ILE A 54 -6.82 4.76 14.18
C ILE A 54 -7.47 5.75 13.19
N LEU A 55 -7.97 6.88 13.68
CA LEU A 55 -8.55 7.93 12.82
C LEU A 55 -7.50 8.45 11.83
N TRP A 56 -6.30 8.76 12.30
CA TRP A 56 -5.19 9.20 11.44
C TRP A 56 -4.77 8.15 10.43
N ALA A 57 -4.76 6.87 10.81
CA ALA A 57 -4.50 5.77 9.89
C ALA A 57 -5.57 5.67 8.79
N PHE A 58 -6.85 5.85 9.11
CA PHE A 58 -7.92 5.87 8.11
C PHE A 58 -7.81 7.06 7.16
N ILE A 59 -7.49 8.25 7.66
CA ILE A 59 -7.27 9.46 6.86
C ILE A 59 -6.09 9.23 5.91
N SER A 60 -4.96 8.76 6.41
CA SER A 60 -3.76 8.47 5.63
C SER A 60 -4.03 7.52 4.47
N ILE A 61 -4.72 6.40 4.74
CA ILE A 61 -5.07 5.44 3.69
C ILE A 61 -6.06 6.02 2.70
N SER A 62 -7.01 6.82 3.15
CA SER A 62 -7.97 7.46 2.24
C SER A 62 -7.26 8.46 1.32
N CYS A 63 -6.29 9.22 1.82
CA CYS A 63 -5.43 10.08 1.01
C CYS A 63 -4.59 9.28 0.01
N MET A 64 -4.02 8.15 0.42
CA MET A 64 -3.27 7.28 -0.49
C MET A 64 -4.15 6.71 -1.60
N VAL A 65 -5.36 6.25 -1.27
CA VAL A 65 -6.35 5.77 -2.25
C VAL A 65 -6.73 6.89 -3.22
N ALA A 66 -7.03 8.08 -2.70
CA ALA A 66 -7.36 9.24 -3.53
C ALA A 66 -6.20 9.59 -4.47
N GLY A 67 -4.96 9.64 -3.97
CA GLY A 67 -3.77 9.87 -4.80
C GLY A 67 -3.60 8.84 -5.91
N THR A 68 -3.82 7.56 -5.61
CA THR A 68 -3.78 6.47 -6.60
C THR A 68 -4.83 6.66 -7.70
N LEU A 69 -6.06 7.01 -7.34
CA LEU A 69 -7.15 7.20 -8.29
C LEU A 69 -6.95 8.47 -9.14
N VAL A 70 -6.51 9.56 -8.53
CA VAL A 70 -6.17 10.81 -9.22
C VAL A 70 -5.04 10.58 -10.22
N PHE A 71 -3.97 9.89 -9.82
CA PHE A 71 -2.89 9.53 -10.73
C PHE A 71 -3.41 8.69 -11.90
N SER A 72 -4.16 7.65 -11.60
CA SER A 72 -4.69 6.73 -12.64
C SER A 72 -5.65 7.41 -13.60
N ARG A 73 -6.34 8.47 -13.18
CA ARG A 73 -7.29 9.21 -14.02
C ARG A 73 -6.63 10.32 -14.83
N PHE A 74 -5.74 11.09 -14.23
CA PHE A 74 -5.25 12.35 -14.80
C PHE A 74 -3.77 12.33 -15.19
N ALA A 75 -2.97 11.46 -14.61
CA ALA A 75 -1.53 11.40 -14.84
C ALA A 75 -1.06 10.09 -15.47
N LYS A 76 -1.98 9.22 -15.88
CA LYS A 76 -1.64 7.98 -16.59
C LYS A 76 -0.95 8.32 -17.91
N GLY A 77 0.23 7.73 -18.17
CA GLY A 77 1.06 8.04 -19.32
C GLY A 77 2.21 9.02 -19.02
N VAL A 78 2.17 9.74 -17.89
CA VAL A 78 3.32 10.53 -17.43
C VAL A 78 4.44 9.56 -17.02
N PRO A 79 5.71 9.77 -17.44
CA PRO A 79 6.80 8.92 -17.02
C PRO A 79 6.89 8.84 -15.49
N ALA A 80 7.00 7.62 -14.96
CA ALA A 80 6.95 7.37 -13.51
C ALA A 80 7.96 8.22 -12.72
N ALA A 81 9.16 8.45 -13.28
CA ALA A 81 10.19 9.28 -12.65
C ALA A 81 9.73 10.74 -12.45
N HIS A 82 9.10 11.34 -13.47
CA HIS A 82 8.60 12.72 -13.38
C HIS A 82 7.44 12.84 -12.39
N ALA A 83 6.51 11.89 -12.43
CA ALA A 83 5.39 11.85 -11.50
C ALA A 83 5.88 11.67 -10.06
N ASN A 84 6.84 10.77 -9.84
CA ASN A 84 7.44 10.55 -8.52
C ASN A 84 8.16 11.81 -8.01
N ALA A 85 8.98 12.44 -8.85
CA ALA A 85 9.68 13.68 -8.50
C ALA A 85 8.70 14.79 -8.10
N ALA A 86 7.63 15.00 -8.86
CA ALA A 86 6.60 15.98 -8.54
C ALA A 86 5.91 15.69 -7.19
N GLN A 87 5.53 14.42 -6.94
CA GLN A 87 4.93 14.01 -5.67
C GLN A 87 5.88 14.23 -4.48
N LEU A 88 7.15 13.86 -4.64
CA LEU A 88 8.15 14.04 -3.59
C LEU A 88 8.40 15.52 -3.29
N LEU A 89 8.48 16.39 -4.30
CA LEU A 89 8.65 17.82 -4.12
C LEU A 89 7.46 18.44 -3.36
N VAL A 90 6.24 18.16 -3.80
CA VAL A 90 5.04 18.68 -3.12
C VAL A 90 4.95 18.12 -1.70
N GLY A 91 5.22 16.83 -1.50
CA GLY A 91 5.26 16.21 -0.18
C GLY A 91 6.31 16.83 0.74
N ALA A 92 7.53 17.06 0.22
CA ALA A 92 8.61 17.70 0.97
C ALA A 92 8.27 19.13 1.38
N MET A 93 7.65 19.91 0.48
CA MET A 93 7.19 21.26 0.80
C MET A 93 6.13 21.25 1.91
N PHE A 94 5.15 20.36 1.80
CA PHE A 94 4.07 20.26 2.78
C PHE A 94 4.57 19.80 4.15
N CYS A 95 5.40 18.73 4.17
CA CYS A 95 6.02 18.23 5.39
C CYS A 95 6.99 19.25 6.00
N GLY A 96 7.77 19.95 5.16
CA GLY A 96 8.69 21.01 5.62
C GLY A 96 7.96 22.17 6.30
N ILE A 97 6.86 22.63 5.70
CA ILE A 97 6.02 23.69 6.30
C ILE A 97 5.41 23.19 7.61
N ALA A 98 4.85 21.96 7.63
CA ALA A 98 4.26 21.41 8.83
C ALA A 98 5.29 21.26 9.97
N MET A 99 6.49 20.78 9.64
CA MET A 99 7.60 20.66 10.59
C MET A 99 7.97 22.03 11.20
N LEU A 100 8.09 23.07 10.37
CA LEU A 100 8.44 24.41 10.84
C LEU A 100 7.36 25.06 11.73
N LEU A 101 6.10 24.67 11.54
CA LEU A 101 4.96 25.26 12.27
C LEU A 101 4.58 24.50 13.54
N PHE A 102 4.82 23.18 13.60
CA PHE A 102 4.22 22.31 14.61
C PHE A 102 5.23 21.45 15.37
N GLU A 103 6.51 21.40 14.96
CA GLU A 103 7.50 20.50 15.55
C GLU A 103 8.78 21.23 16.00
N ASP A 104 9.27 20.88 17.20
CA ASP A 104 10.61 21.20 17.64
C ASP A 104 11.59 20.19 17.03
N VAL A 105 12.34 20.62 16.01
CA VAL A 105 13.21 19.71 15.23
C VAL A 105 14.45 19.34 16.05
N PHE A 106 14.47 18.14 16.58
CA PHE A 106 15.64 17.56 17.20
C PHE A 106 16.01 16.23 16.51
N VAL A 107 17.16 16.17 15.87
CA VAL A 107 17.65 14.99 15.17
C VAL A 107 18.95 14.50 15.79
N VAL A 108 18.96 13.28 16.29
CA VAL A 108 20.19 12.61 16.72
C VAL A 108 20.86 11.99 15.50
N TRP A 109 21.93 12.61 15.02
CA TRP A 109 22.69 12.10 13.90
C TRP A 109 23.64 10.99 14.36
N ASN A 110 23.31 9.77 14.03
CA ASN A 110 24.17 8.59 14.20
C ASN A 110 24.12 7.72 12.94
N THR A 111 24.98 6.70 12.88
CA THR A 111 25.08 5.79 11.71
C THR A 111 23.75 5.12 11.38
N ALA A 112 22.97 4.75 12.40
CA ALA A 112 21.66 4.11 12.20
C ALA A 112 20.65 5.09 11.59
N THR A 113 20.60 6.34 12.08
CA THR A 113 19.71 7.38 11.54
C THR A 113 20.06 7.71 10.08
N VAL A 114 21.34 7.87 9.77
CA VAL A 114 21.81 8.12 8.40
C VAL A 114 21.49 6.94 7.50
N GLY A 115 21.75 5.71 7.95
CA GLY A 115 21.42 4.48 7.20
C GLY A 115 19.92 4.36 6.93
N ALA A 116 19.08 4.59 7.93
CA ALA A 116 17.62 4.57 7.78
C ALA A 116 17.14 5.65 6.80
N LEU A 117 17.70 6.85 6.85
CA LEU A 117 17.39 7.95 5.93
C LEU A 117 17.76 7.61 4.49
N LEU A 118 18.96 7.08 4.26
CA LEU A 118 19.39 6.66 2.92
C LEU A 118 18.50 5.53 2.38
N TYR A 119 18.17 4.56 3.21
CA TYR A 119 17.21 3.50 2.84
C TYR A 119 15.84 4.09 2.48
N ALA A 120 15.30 5.00 3.27
CA ALA A 120 14.01 5.65 3.00
C ALA A 120 14.03 6.44 1.68
N ILE A 121 15.12 7.13 1.38
CA ILE A 121 15.26 7.89 0.13
C ILE A 121 15.38 6.96 -1.07
N PHE A 122 16.37 6.07 -1.08
CA PHE A 122 16.69 5.30 -2.29
C PHE A 122 15.78 4.09 -2.48
N ALA A 123 15.55 3.29 -1.44
CA ALA A 123 14.75 2.09 -1.57
C ALA A 123 13.24 2.37 -1.55
N VAL A 124 12.77 3.22 -0.64
CA VAL A 124 11.33 3.47 -0.49
C VAL A 124 10.86 4.55 -1.46
N SER A 125 11.40 5.77 -1.36
CA SER A 125 10.87 6.92 -2.12
C SER A 125 11.18 6.84 -3.62
N LEU A 126 12.39 6.46 -4.01
CA LEU A 126 12.74 6.33 -5.43
C LEU A 126 12.40 4.95 -5.97
N GLY A 127 12.80 3.89 -5.28
CA GLY A 127 12.63 2.51 -5.74
C GLY A 127 11.17 2.06 -5.71
N SER A 128 10.62 1.90 -4.52
CA SER A 128 9.27 1.32 -4.36
C SER A 128 8.17 2.20 -4.93
N MET A 129 8.24 3.52 -4.67
CA MET A 129 7.21 4.44 -5.19
C MET A 129 7.31 4.63 -6.70
N GLY A 130 8.54 4.71 -7.24
CA GLY A 130 8.76 4.76 -8.68
C GLY A 130 8.23 3.50 -9.38
N LEU A 131 8.48 2.31 -8.82
CA LEU A 131 7.95 1.05 -9.33
C LEU A 131 6.41 1.01 -9.25
N TYR A 132 5.83 1.48 -8.14
CA TYR A 132 4.38 1.54 -7.98
C TYR A 132 3.72 2.41 -9.05
N LEU A 133 4.25 3.61 -9.31
CA LEU A 133 3.75 4.50 -10.36
C LEU A 133 3.95 3.92 -11.77
N TYR A 134 5.07 3.23 -12.00
CA TYR A 134 5.29 2.50 -13.25
C TYR A 134 4.22 1.41 -13.47
N MET A 135 3.90 0.65 -12.41
CA MET A 135 2.84 -0.36 -12.48
C MET A 135 1.46 0.26 -12.71
N LEU A 136 1.16 1.42 -12.12
CA LEU A 136 -0.10 2.14 -12.36
C LEU A 136 -0.24 2.60 -13.82
N ASN A 137 0.86 2.98 -14.47
CA ASN A 137 0.85 3.33 -15.89
C ASN A 137 0.52 2.13 -16.78
N SER A 138 0.90 0.93 -16.37
CA SER A 138 0.77 -0.29 -17.19
C SER A 138 -0.46 -1.12 -16.85
N GLY A 139 -1.12 -0.86 -15.71
CA GLY A 139 -2.21 -1.68 -15.19
C GLY A 139 -3.45 -0.89 -14.76
N THR A 140 -4.45 -1.61 -14.26
CA THR A 140 -5.58 -1.01 -13.55
C THR A 140 -5.22 -0.77 -12.09
N ALA A 141 -5.74 0.34 -11.52
CA ALA A 141 -5.42 0.73 -10.15
C ALA A 141 -5.73 -0.40 -9.13
N GLY A 142 -6.85 -1.09 -9.29
CA GLY A 142 -7.22 -2.20 -8.41
C GLY A 142 -6.26 -3.39 -8.47
N LYS A 143 -5.81 -3.78 -9.67
CA LYS A 143 -4.83 -4.87 -9.84
C LYS A 143 -3.49 -4.52 -9.22
N VAL A 144 -3.03 -3.29 -9.40
CA VAL A 144 -1.78 -2.81 -8.79
C VAL A 144 -1.90 -2.76 -7.28
N ALA A 145 -3.02 -2.24 -6.76
CA ALA A 145 -3.28 -2.19 -5.32
C ALA A 145 -3.35 -3.59 -4.68
N ALA A 146 -3.80 -4.62 -5.42
CA ALA A 146 -3.85 -5.99 -4.90
C ALA A 146 -2.47 -6.52 -4.45
N ASN A 147 -1.36 -5.98 -4.99
CA ASN A 147 -0.02 -6.36 -4.57
C ASN A 147 0.26 -6.02 -3.09
N PHE A 148 -0.45 -5.04 -2.52
CA PHE A 148 -0.33 -4.74 -1.08
C PHE A 148 -0.77 -5.90 -0.17
N TYR A 149 -1.54 -6.86 -0.68
CA TYR A 149 -1.84 -8.07 0.10
C TYR A 149 -0.62 -8.97 0.35
N LEU A 150 0.45 -8.84 -0.46
CA LEU A 150 1.70 -9.57 -0.23
C LEU A 150 2.51 -8.97 0.94
N THR A 151 2.35 -7.67 1.20
CA THR A 151 3.18 -6.94 2.17
C THR A 151 3.25 -7.62 3.55
N PRO A 152 2.13 -7.98 4.21
CA PRO A 152 2.21 -8.60 5.54
C PRO A 152 2.92 -9.95 5.54
N GLY A 153 2.77 -10.73 4.44
CA GLY A 153 3.45 -12.02 4.31
C GLY A 153 4.95 -11.87 4.11
N LEU A 154 5.35 -10.98 3.21
CA LEU A 154 6.76 -10.67 2.98
C LEU A 154 7.42 -10.09 4.22
N THR A 155 6.72 -9.18 4.93
CA THR A 155 7.22 -8.61 6.19
C THR A 155 7.46 -9.70 7.23
N ALA A 156 6.55 -10.67 7.38
CA ALA A 156 6.72 -11.78 8.31
C ALA A 156 7.92 -12.67 7.93
N ILE A 157 8.11 -12.95 6.63
CA ILE A 157 9.25 -13.73 6.13
C ILE A 157 10.56 -12.99 6.42
N PHE A 158 10.65 -11.70 6.10
CA PHE A 158 11.84 -10.91 6.39
C PHE A 158 12.09 -10.74 7.89
N GLY A 159 11.05 -10.58 8.71
CA GLY A 159 11.14 -10.55 10.17
C GLY A 159 11.76 -11.84 10.73
N PHE A 160 11.35 -13.00 10.18
CA PHE A 160 11.95 -14.27 10.56
C PHE A 160 13.44 -14.35 10.21
N PHE A 161 13.82 -14.02 8.96
CA PHE A 161 15.22 -14.16 8.52
C PHE A 161 16.16 -13.09 9.07
N LEU A 162 15.68 -11.85 9.23
CA LEU A 162 16.54 -10.71 9.61
C LEU A 162 16.51 -10.44 11.12
N LEU A 163 15.38 -10.68 11.78
CA LEU A 163 15.18 -10.34 13.20
C LEU A 163 15.06 -11.58 14.09
N GLY A 164 15.04 -12.80 13.51
CA GLY A 164 14.86 -14.04 14.26
C GLY A 164 13.47 -14.19 14.89
N GLU A 165 12.47 -13.47 14.38
CA GLU A 165 11.10 -13.55 14.86
C GLU A 165 10.49 -14.91 14.56
N THR A 166 9.59 -15.39 15.43
CA THR A 166 8.86 -16.64 15.15
C THR A 166 7.78 -16.41 14.10
N LEU A 167 7.69 -17.31 13.11
CA LEU A 167 6.62 -17.29 12.11
C LEU A 167 5.38 -18.01 12.66
N PRO A 168 4.32 -17.30 13.05
CA PRO A 168 3.10 -17.96 13.49
C PRO A 168 2.49 -18.76 12.31
N PRO A 169 2.02 -20.00 12.52
CA PRO A 169 1.37 -20.79 11.45
C PRO A 169 0.19 -20.05 10.79
N LEU A 170 -0.51 -19.23 11.56
CA LEU A 170 -1.59 -18.37 11.07
C LEU A 170 -1.11 -17.32 10.06
N ALA A 171 0.11 -16.78 10.22
CA ALA A 171 0.70 -15.84 9.27
C ALA A 171 1.02 -16.52 7.93
N LEU A 172 1.55 -17.76 7.97
CA LEU A 172 1.82 -18.55 6.76
C LEU A 172 0.53 -18.93 6.02
N ALA A 173 -0.49 -19.41 6.73
CA ALA A 173 -1.79 -19.71 6.15
C ALA A 173 -2.41 -18.44 5.52
N GLY A 174 -2.32 -17.32 6.22
CA GLY A 174 -2.77 -16.05 5.71
C GLY A 174 -2.00 -15.59 4.46
N PHE A 175 -0.69 -15.82 4.37
CA PHE A 175 0.11 -15.51 3.17
C PHE A 175 -0.31 -16.37 1.98
N ALA A 176 -0.58 -17.66 2.19
CA ALA A 176 -1.08 -18.53 1.14
C ALA A 176 -2.44 -18.05 0.60
N VAL A 177 -3.38 -17.70 1.49
CA VAL A 177 -4.70 -17.15 1.10
C VAL A 177 -4.56 -15.83 0.34
N ALA A 178 -3.66 -14.94 0.77
CA ALA A 178 -3.41 -13.69 0.07
C ALA A 178 -2.82 -13.92 -1.33
N SER A 179 -1.88 -14.86 -1.46
CA SER A 179 -1.27 -15.22 -2.75
C SER A 179 -2.29 -15.76 -3.74
N VAL A 180 -3.20 -16.62 -3.28
CA VAL A 180 -4.34 -17.10 -4.08
C VAL A 180 -5.26 -15.92 -4.47
N GLY A 181 -5.57 -15.03 -3.53
CA GLY A 181 -6.37 -13.83 -3.81
C GLY A 181 -5.77 -12.95 -4.90
N ILE A 182 -4.46 -12.71 -4.84
CA ILE A 182 -3.75 -11.93 -5.85
C ILE A 182 -3.75 -12.64 -7.21
N TRP A 183 -3.49 -13.94 -7.21
CA TRP A 183 -3.55 -14.74 -8.44
C TRP A 183 -4.92 -14.65 -9.12
N LEU A 184 -6.00 -14.69 -8.34
CA LEU A 184 -7.37 -14.51 -8.85
C LEU A 184 -7.61 -13.10 -9.41
N VAL A 185 -7.06 -12.06 -8.77
CA VAL A 185 -7.19 -10.68 -9.25
C VAL A 185 -6.38 -10.45 -10.52
N GLN A 186 -5.18 -11.06 -10.61
CA GLN A 186 -4.28 -10.87 -11.76
C GLN A 186 -4.54 -11.84 -12.91
N GLY A 187 -5.07 -13.04 -12.62
CA GLY A 187 -5.09 -14.21 -13.48
C GLY A 187 -6.04 -14.19 -14.69
N ARG A 188 -6.81 -13.10 -14.94
CA ARG A 188 -7.53 -12.92 -16.21
C ARG A 188 -7.14 -11.61 -16.84
N ARG A 189 -6.42 -11.69 -17.97
CA ARG A 189 -6.42 -10.63 -18.98
C ARG A 189 -7.89 -10.26 -19.20
N THR A 190 -8.24 -9.02 -19.01
CA THR A 190 -9.52 -8.49 -19.43
C THR A 190 -9.66 -8.81 -20.92
N ALA A 191 -10.51 -9.77 -21.23
CA ALA A 191 -11.04 -9.94 -22.58
C ALA A 191 -12.00 -8.75 -22.78
N ASP A 192 -11.48 -7.59 -23.04
CA ASP A 192 -12.15 -6.51 -23.73
C ASP A 192 -11.20 -5.32 -23.90
N SER A 193 -10.43 -5.36 -24.97
CA SER A 193 -9.95 -4.18 -25.66
C SER A 193 -10.62 -4.19 -27.04
N ARG A 194 -11.85 -3.77 -27.10
CA ARG A 194 -12.48 -3.28 -28.33
C ARG A 194 -13.13 -1.94 -28.04
#